data_10d64a3fa789b136d481eddd921b5a62
#
_entry.id   10d64a3fa789b136d481eddd921b5a62
#
_cell.length_a   1.000
_cell.length_b   1.000
_cell.length_c   1.000
_cell.angle_alpha   90.00
_cell.angle_beta   90.00
_cell.angle_gamma   90.00
#
_symmetry.space_group_name_H-M   'P 1'
#
loop_
_entity.id
_entity.type
_entity.pdbx_description
1 polymer ?
#
loop_
_entity_poly.entity_id
_entity_poly.type
_entity_poly.pdbx_seq_one_letter_code
_entity_poly.pdbx_strand_id
1 'polypeptide(L)'
;MLINCSPVRTGATAEILKIVADQLSARYAVKSICIDDYDFAFCKGCRACHNTAKCVMEDAEVIQNIMNEFDNADIIISVSPSYWADIPGQFKAFIDRCTPWCNTHEPHSTIKPGKKGYAIALRTGPGMPECERIISSIEHFYGHLEIECMGHLGLTSTEYKEDVEPRKQEIIDFCESF
;
A
#
# COMPACT_ATOMS: atom_id res chain seq x y z
N MET A 1 -5.88 4.64 7.16
CA MET A 1 -4.73 5.15 6.38
C MET A 1 -4.88 4.76 4.92
N LEU A 2 -4.69 5.69 4.00
CA LEU A 2 -4.72 5.46 2.55
C LEU A 2 -3.31 5.63 1.99
N ILE A 3 -2.88 4.71 1.12
CA ILE A 3 -1.52 4.71 0.56
C ILE A 3 -1.60 4.85 -0.96
N ASN A 4 -1.08 5.97 -1.49
CA ASN A 4 -0.79 6.09 -2.91
C ASN A 4 0.54 5.38 -3.20
N CYS A 5 0.46 4.21 -3.85
CA CYS A 5 1.64 3.45 -4.26
C CYS A 5 2.25 3.95 -5.59
N SER A 6 1.59 4.90 -6.27
CA SER A 6 2.05 5.49 -7.53
C SER A 6 3.03 6.65 -7.28
N PRO A 7 4.06 6.83 -8.11
CA PRO A 7 4.84 8.05 -8.13
C PRO A 7 4.07 9.25 -8.74
N VAL A 8 2.91 8.99 -9.39
CA VAL A 8 2.09 10.05 -10.00
C VAL A 8 1.07 10.56 -9.00
N ARG A 9 1.27 11.80 -8.52
CA ARG A 9 0.48 12.41 -7.43
C ARG A 9 -0.93 12.84 -7.83
N THR A 10 -1.22 13.00 -9.13
CA THR A 10 -2.48 13.54 -9.66
C THR A 10 -3.14 12.63 -10.71
N GLY A 11 -2.71 11.37 -10.80
CA GLY A 11 -3.22 10.38 -11.75
C GLY A 11 -4.45 9.62 -11.23
N ALA A 12 -4.81 8.54 -11.93
CA ALA A 12 -5.95 7.67 -11.60
C ALA A 12 -5.90 7.16 -10.15
N THR A 13 -4.71 6.74 -9.66
CA THR A 13 -4.52 6.28 -8.28
C THR A 13 -4.95 7.34 -7.26
N ALA A 14 -4.56 8.60 -7.48
CA ALA A 14 -4.92 9.70 -6.59
C ALA A 14 -6.43 10.01 -6.62
N GLU A 15 -7.07 9.91 -7.78
CA GLU A 15 -8.52 10.09 -7.91
C GLU A 15 -9.30 8.98 -7.20
N ILE A 16 -8.85 7.72 -7.33
CA ILE A 16 -9.41 6.59 -6.56
C ILE A 16 -9.31 6.84 -5.06
N LEU A 17 -8.11 7.25 -4.57
CA LEU A 17 -7.89 7.55 -3.15
C LEU A 17 -8.79 8.68 -2.66
N LYS A 18 -9.07 9.68 -3.48
CA LYS A 18 -10.00 10.77 -3.15
C LYS A 18 -11.42 10.23 -2.97
N ILE A 19 -11.91 9.40 -3.89
CA ILE A 19 -13.24 8.76 -3.77
C ILE A 19 -13.31 7.93 -2.48
N VAL A 20 -12.29 7.11 -2.20
CA VAL A 20 -12.23 6.31 -0.98
C VAL A 20 -12.21 7.20 0.27
N ALA A 21 -11.42 8.27 0.28
CA ALA A 21 -11.36 9.22 1.39
C ALA A 21 -12.72 9.88 1.65
N ASP A 22 -13.40 10.33 0.60
CA ASP A 22 -14.72 10.97 0.69
C ASP A 22 -15.75 10.01 1.29
N GLN A 23 -15.73 8.71 0.89
CA GLN A 23 -16.64 7.69 1.42
C GLN A 23 -16.36 7.34 2.89
N LEU A 24 -15.10 7.33 3.29
CA LEU A 24 -14.72 6.90 4.62
C LEU A 24 -14.72 8.03 5.66
N SER A 25 -14.59 9.29 5.25
CA SER A 25 -14.45 10.45 6.14
C SER A 25 -15.63 10.66 7.09
N ALA A 26 -16.83 10.17 6.74
CA ALA A 26 -18.00 10.22 7.61
C ALA A 26 -17.93 9.26 8.81
N ARG A 27 -17.10 8.19 8.70
CA ARG A 27 -17.02 7.11 9.70
C ARG A 27 -15.65 7.02 10.37
N TYR A 28 -14.59 7.51 9.71
CA TYR A 28 -13.20 7.32 10.13
C TYR A 28 -12.40 8.62 10.01
N ALA A 29 -11.38 8.78 10.85
CA ALA A 29 -10.31 9.76 10.63
C ALA A 29 -9.42 9.26 9.49
N VAL A 30 -9.45 9.91 8.33
CA VAL A 30 -8.71 9.50 7.14
C VAL A 30 -7.40 10.25 7.03
N LYS A 31 -6.29 9.51 6.88
CA LYS A 31 -4.98 10.03 6.55
C LYS A 31 -4.50 9.39 5.26
N SER A 32 -4.06 10.20 4.30
CA SER A 32 -3.47 9.74 3.04
C SER A 32 -1.98 10.04 3.00
N ILE A 33 -1.19 9.10 2.50
CA ILE A 33 0.23 9.27 2.19
C ILE A 33 0.50 8.87 0.74
N CYS A 34 1.53 9.48 0.15
CA CYS A 34 2.09 9.03 -1.11
C CYS A 34 3.50 8.51 -0.85
N ILE A 35 3.82 7.30 -1.30
CA ILE A 35 5.15 6.71 -1.07
C ILE A 35 6.25 7.56 -1.73
N ASP A 36 5.96 8.22 -2.85
CA ASP A 36 6.88 9.11 -3.55
C ASP A 36 7.18 10.44 -2.81
N ASP A 37 6.47 10.72 -1.70
CA ASP A 37 6.76 11.89 -0.86
C ASP A 37 7.96 11.67 0.07
N TYR A 38 8.45 10.43 0.18
CA TYR A 38 9.51 10.04 1.09
C TYR A 38 10.79 9.69 0.32
N ASP A 39 11.89 10.34 0.69
CA ASP A 39 13.20 10.05 0.11
C ASP A 39 13.93 9.00 0.97
N PHE A 40 14.15 7.82 0.40
CA PHE A 40 14.89 6.74 1.03
C PHE A 40 15.60 5.86 -0.02
N ALA A 41 16.76 5.36 0.35
CA ALA A 41 17.56 4.49 -0.50
C ALA A 41 17.00 3.05 -0.56
N PHE A 42 17.33 2.33 -1.63
CA PHE A 42 17.00 0.90 -1.77
C PHE A 42 17.64 0.06 -0.67
N CYS A 43 16.97 -1.02 -0.28
CA CYS A 43 17.53 -1.99 0.66
C CYS A 43 18.83 -2.58 0.11
N LYS A 44 19.91 -2.57 0.93
CA LYS A 44 21.23 -3.13 0.56
C LYS A 44 21.36 -4.63 0.83
N GLY A 45 20.34 -5.28 1.37
CA GLY A 45 20.36 -6.70 1.71
C GLY A 45 21.40 -7.07 2.78
N CYS A 46 21.82 -6.14 3.62
CA CYS A 46 22.89 -6.35 4.63
C CYS A 46 22.49 -7.28 5.79
N ARG A 47 21.20 -7.59 5.94
CA ARG A 47 20.61 -8.46 6.97
C ARG A 47 20.88 -8.07 8.43
N ALA A 48 21.32 -6.85 8.70
CA ALA A 48 21.50 -6.37 10.06
C ALA A 48 20.19 -6.41 10.86
N CYS A 49 19.06 -6.13 10.22
CA CYS A 49 17.72 -6.20 10.81
C CYS A 49 17.33 -7.62 11.29
N HIS A 50 17.86 -8.68 10.70
CA HIS A 50 17.61 -10.06 11.15
C HIS A 50 18.21 -10.34 12.55
N ASN A 51 19.18 -9.54 13.01
CA ASN A 51 19.81 -9.69 14.32
C ASN A 51 19.33 -8.66 15.34
N THR A 52 18.81 -7.52 14.89
CA THR A 52 18.54 -6.36 15.74
C THR A 52 17.10 -5.86 15.69
N ALA A 53 16.27 -6.41 14.79
CA ALA A 53 14.94 -5.90 14.44
C ALA A 53 14.95 -4.42 13.96
N LYS A 54 16.12 -3.88 13.56
CA LYS A 54 16.27 -2.47 13.15
C LYS A 54 17.10 -2.35 11.88
N CYS A 55 16.70 -1.41 11.02
CA CYS A 55 17.51 -1.03 9.87
C CYS A 55 18.68 -0.16 10.34
N VAL A 56 19.88 -0.41 9.78
CA VAL A 56 21.12 0.34 10.10
C VAL A 56 21.50 1.36 9.01
N MET A 57 20.65 1.58 8.02
CA MET A 57 20.89 2.58 6.99
C MET A 57 20.64 3.99 7.55
N GLU A 58 21.34 4.99 7.02
CA GLU A 58 21.29 6.37 7.49
C GLU A 58 19.87 6.97 7.45
N ASP A 59 19.07 6.57 6.45
CA ASP A 59 17.69 6.98 6.24
C ASP A 59 16.64 6.05 6.89
N ALA A 60 17.04 5.19 7.83
CA ALA A 60 16.15 4.24 8.50
C ALA A 60 14.97 4.92 9.21
N GLU A 61 15.17 6.14 9.70
CA GLU A 61 14.13 6.93 10.38
C GLU A 61 12.96 7.26 9.45
N VAL A 62 13.20 7.47 8.16
CA VAL A 62 12.12 7.73 7.17
C VAL A 62 11.15 6.55 7.13
N ILE A 63 11.67 5.33 7.04
CA ILE A 63 10.85 4.10 7.04
C ILE A 63 10.15 3.93 8.40
N GLN A 64 10.85 4.18 9.51
CA GLN A 64 10.27 4.10 10.84
C GLN A 64 9.06 5.05 10.98
N ASN A 65 9.17 6.26 10.44
CA ASN A 65 8.07 7.24 10.48
C ASN A 65 6.86 6.76 9.67
N ILE A 66 7.06 6.16 8.48
CA ILE A 66 5.97 5.55 7.72
C ILE A 66 5.36 4.39 8.51
N MET A 67 6.16 3.53 9.10
CA MET A 67 5.67 2.38 9.89
C MET A 67 4.95 2.81 11.19
N ASN A 68 5.29 3.96 11.76
CA ASN A 68 4.52 4.55 12.86
C ASN A 68 3.11 4.95 12.41
N GLU A 69 2.93 5.39 11.15
CA GLU A 69 1.60 5.64 10.59
C GLU A 69 0.81 4.32 10.39
N PHE A 70 1.48 3.25 9.97
CA PHE A 70 0.88 1.91 9.96
C PHE A 70 0.44 1.48 11.37
N ASP A 71 1.28 1.74 12.38
CA ASP A 71 0.97 1.38 13.77
C ASP A 71 -0.22 2.17 14.35
N ASN A 72 -0.43 3.40 13.90
CA ASN A 72 -1.54 4.26 14.33
C ASN A 72 -2.85 4.03 13.58
N ALA A 73 -2.83 3.31 12.46
CA ALA A 73 -4.01 3.05 11.65
C ALA A 73 -4.69 1.72 12.04
N ASP A 74 -6.01 1.70 12.12
CA ASP A 74 -6.80 0.47 12.27
C ASP A 74 -7.08 -0.19 10.92
N ILE A 75 -7.26 0.64 9.88
CA ILE A 75 -7.53 0.21 8.50
C ILE A 75 -6.46 0.79 7.57
N ILE A 76 -5.90 -0.04 6.71
CA ILE A 76 -4.86 0.32 5.75
C ILE A 76 -5.33 -0.07 4.34
N ILE A 77 -5.39 0.89 3.44
CA ILE A 77 -5.82 0.71 2.06
C ILE A 77 -4.70 1.13 1.13
N SER A 78 -4.11 0.18 0.40
CA SER A 78 -3.09 0.44 -0.61
C SER A 78 -3.73 0.49 -2.01
N VAL A 79 -3.50 1.59 -2.74
CA VAL A 79 -3.95 1.73 -4.13
C VAL A 79 -2.72 1.78 -5.04
N SER A 80 -2.60 0.80 -5.93
CA SER A 80 -1.40 0.60 -6.77
C SER A 80 -1.74 0.46 -8.25
N PRO A 81 -1.10 1.24 -9.13
CA PRO A 81 -1.16 1.00 -10.55
C PRO A 81 -0.24 -0.16 -10.96
N SER A 82 -0.49 -0.72 -12.14
CA SER A 82 0.41 -1.68 -12.79
C SER A 82 1.60 -0.97 -13.42
N TYR A 83 2.81 -1.32 -13.01
CA TYR A 83 4.07 -0.97 -13.66
C TYR A 83 4.77 -2.27 -14.09
N TRP A 84 4.78 -2.55 -15.42
CA TRP A 84 5.30 -3.82 -15.95
C TRP A 84 4.67 -5.06 -15.29
N ALA A 85 3.34 -5.05 -15.16
CA ALA A 85 2.56 -6.11 -14.54
C ALA A 85 2.91 -6.41 -13.07
N ASP A 86 3.45 -5.42 -12.35
CA ASP A 86 3.78 -5.50 -10.92
C ASP A 86 3.54 -4.15 -10.25
N ILE A 87 3.79 -4.08 -8.94
CA ILE A 87 3.74 -2.83 -8.16
C ILE A 87 4.83 -1.84 -8.61
N PRO A 88 4.63 -0.52 -8.48
CA PRO A 88 5.65 0.48 -8.79
C PRO A 88 6.95 0.27 -8.01
N GLY A 89 8.10 0.57 -8.65
CA GLY A 89 9.42 0.40 -8.06
C GLY A 89 9.60 1.14 -6.73
N GLN A 90 9.02 2.34 -6.57
CA GLN A 90 9.05 3.11 -5.32
C GLN A 90 8.34 2.36 -4.19
N PHE A 91 7.17 1.78 -4.47
CA PHE A 91 6.45 1.01 -3.47
C PHE A 91 7.17 -0.32 -3.15
N LYS A 92 7.74 -0.98 -4.17
CA LYS A 92 8.57 -2.18 -3.93
C LYS A 92 9.79 -1.86 -3.08
N ALA A 93 10.47 -0.73 -3.34
CA ALA A 93 11.59 -0.28 -2.52
C ALA A 93 11.19 -0.06 -1.06
N PHE A 94 10.01 0.54 -0.81
CA PHE A 94 9.46 0.68 0.53
C PHE A 94 9.24 -0.69 1.19
N ILE A 95 8.58 -1.64 0.49
CA ILE A 95 8.35 -3.00 1.00
C ILE A 95 9.66 -3.67 1.39
N ASP A 96 10.70 -3.58 0.55
CA ASP A 96 12.02 -4.16 0.84
C ASP A 96 12.68 -3.54 2.08
N ARG A 97 12.39 -2.28 2.36
CA ARG A 97 12.87 -1.59 3.55
C ARG A 97 12.06 -1.93 4.82
N CYS A 98 10.88 -2.52 4.68
CA CYS A 98 10.06 -3.00 5.81
C CYS A 98 10.54 -4.35 6.38
N THR A 99 11.63 -4.92 5.89
CA THR A 99 12.22 -6.16 6.43
C THR A 99 12.34 -6.19 7.96
N PRO A 100 12.68 -5.10 8.70
CA PRO A 100 12.69 -5.14 10.17
C PRO A 100 11.37 -5.57 10.82
N TRP A 101 10.23 -5.40 10.15
CA TRP A 101 8.88 -5.76 10.63
C TRP A 101 8.37 -7.08 10.04
N CYS A 102 9.19 -7.77 9.24
CA CYS A 102 8.79 -9.01 8.60
C CYS A 102 8.81 -10.16 9.60
N ASN A 103 7.68 -10.87 9.76
CA ASN A 103 7.50 -11.98 10.69
C ASN A 103 8.21 -13.29 10.29
N THR A 104 9.04 -13.27 9.24
CA THR A 104 9.78 -14.45 8.76
C THR A 104 11.12 -14.67 9.46
N HIS A 105 11.51 -13.78 10.36
CA HIS A 105 12.75 -13.90 11.15
C HIS A 105 12.58 -13.36 12.56
N GLU A 106 13.43 -13.85 13.46
CA GLU A 106 13.52 -13.36 14.84
C GLU A 106 14.94 -12.83 15.13
N PRO A 107 15.09 -11.68 15.79
CA PRO A 107 14.01 -10.79 16.23
C PRO A 107 13.43 -9.95 15.06
N HIS A 108 12.18 -9.53 15.19
CA HIS A 108 11.57 -8.54 14.30
C HIS A 108 10.80 -7.46 15.09
N SER A 109 10.59 -6.29 14.48
CA SER A 109 9.69 -5.27 15.01
C SER A 109 8.24 -5.63 14.71
N THR A 110 7.31 -5.20 15.55
CA THR A 110 5.88 -5.43 15.37
C THR A 110 5.12 -4.12 15.25
N ILE A 111 3.94 -4.17 14.67
CA ILE A 111 2.91 -3.14 14.76
C ILE A 111 1.74 -3.68 15.60
N LYS A 112 0.87 -2.81 16.10
CA LYS A 112 -0.29 -3.22 16.89
C LYS A 112 -1.13 -4.24 16.15
N PRO A 113 -1.56 -5.33 16.78
CA PRO A 113 -2.38 -6.36 16.13
C PRO A 113 -3.80 -5.87 15.82
N GLY A 114 -4.52 -6.65 15.00
CA GLY A 114 -5.93 -6.40 14.68
C GLY A 114 -6.17 -5.39 13.56
N LYS A 115 -5.13 -5.06 12.80
CA LYS A 115 -5.25 -4.17 11.65
C LYS A 115 -5.89 -4.87 10.46
N LYS A 116 -6.72 -4.11 9.71
CA LYS A 116 -7.40 -4.58 8.52
C LYS A 116 -6.76 -3.98 7.27
N GLY A 117 -6.46 -4.80 6.29
CA GLY A 117 -5.83 -4.41 5.04
C GLY A 117 -6.77 -4.57 3.84
N TYR A 118 -6.75 -3.60 2.93
CA TYR A 118 -7.45 -3.66 1.65
C TYR A 118 -6.51 -3.26 0.51
N ALA A 119 -6.69 -3.88 -0.64
CA ALA A 119 -5.87 -3.62 -1.83
C ALA A 119 -6.74 -3.18 -3.01
N ILE A 120 -6.38 -2.08 -3.66
CA ILE A 120 -6.97 -1.68 -4.94
C ILE A 120 -5.86 -1.65 -5.97
N ALA A 121 -6.02 -2.42 -7.04
CA ALA A 121 -5.09 -2.44 -8.16
C ALA A 121 -5.75 -1.88 -9.42
N LEU A 122 -5.01 -1.11 -10.21
CA LEU A 122 -5.49 -0.60 -11.49
C LEU A 122 -4.48 -0.83 -12.62
N ARG A 123 -5.00 -1.00 -13.84
CA ARG A 123 -4.18 -1.20 -15.04
C ARG A 123 -4.83 -0.60 -16.28
N THR A 124 -4.01 -0.30 -17.29
CA THR A 124 -4.42 0.30 -18.56
C THR A 124 -5.20 -0.66 -19.47
N GLY A 125 -4.83 -1.93 -19.49
CA GLY A 125 -5.46 -2.93 -20.35
C GLY A 125 -6.68 -3.62 -19.73
N PRO A 126 -7.42 -4.46 -20.50
CA PRO A 126 -8.68 -5.06 -20.06
C PRO A 126 -8.54 -6.35 -19.25
N GLY A 127 -7.32 -6.90 -19.11
CA GLY A 127 -7.12 -8.21 -18.47
C GLY A 127 -6.93 -8.11 -16.96
N MET A 128 -7.64 -8.91 -16.18
CA MET A 128 -7.54 -8.96 -14.71
C MET A 128 -6.22 -9.53 -14.14
N PRO A 129 -5.49 -10.47 -14.79
CA PRO A 129 -4.33 -11.14 -14.19
C PRO A 129 -3.21 -10.21 -13.68
N GLU A 130 -3.06 -8.99 -14.26
CA GLU A 130 -2.11 -8.02 -13.73
C GLU A 130 -2.59 -7.40 -12.42
N CYS A 131 -3.88 -7.06 -12.33
CA CYS A 131 -4.45 -6.58 -11.06
C CYS A 131 -4.31 -7.65 -9.97
N GLU A 132 -4.59 -8.91 -10.29
CA GLU A 132 -4.47 -10.04 -9.36
C GLU A 132 -3.02 -10.18 -8.84
N ARG A 133 -2.01 -10.01 -9.69
CA ARG A 133 -0.61 -10.04 -9.29
C ARG A 133 -0.26 -8.91 -8.33
N ILE A 134 -0.70 -7.68 -8.64
CA ILE A 134 -0.47 -6.51 -7.79
C ILE A 134 -1.15 -6.70 -6.43
N ILE A 135 -2.40 -7.15 -6.43
CA ILE A 135 -3.17 -7.48 -5.23
C ILE A 135 -2.42 -8.51 -4.40
N SER A 136 -1.99 -9.62 -5.02
CA SER A 136 -1.22 -10.66 -4.35
C SER A 136 0.08 -10.12 -3.73
N SER A 137 0.79 -9.20 -4.39
CA SER A 137 2.00 -8.58 -3.85
C SER A 137 1.70 -7.73 -2.61
N ILE A 138 0.58 -6.98 -2.61
CA ILE A 138 0.15 -6.17 -1.47
C ILE A 138 -0.30 -7.08 -0.31
N GLU A 139 -1.10 -8.09 -0.59
CA GLU A 139 -1.59 -9.05 0.41
C GLU A 139 -0.43 -9.83 1.05
N HIS A 140 0.57 -10.22 0.25
CA HIS A 140 1.79 -10.84 0.75
C HIS A 140 2.55 -9.90 1.70
N PHE A 141 2.71 -8.63 1.35
CA PHE A 141 3.31 -7.62 2.22
C PHE A 141 2.52 -7.46 3.52
N TYR A 142 1.20 -7.38 3.46
CA TYR A 142 0.34 -7.30 4.64
C TYR A 142 0.48 -8.54 5.53
N GLY A 143 0.53 -9.73 4.94
CA GLY A 143 0.72 -10.98 5.69
C GLY A 143 2.01 -11.00 6.48
N HIS A 144 3.10 -10.43 5.93
CA HIS A 144 4.37 -10.31 6.66
C HIS A 144 4.32 -9.30 7.81
N LEU A 145 3.41 -8.35 7.79
CA LEU A 145 3.16 -7.39 8.86
C LEU A 145 2.04 -7.81 9.81
N GLU A 146 1.48 -9.01 9.64
CA GLU A 146 0.33 -9.52 10.41
C GLU A 146 -0.93 -8.66 10.29
N ILE A 147 -1.09 -7.99 9.14
CA ILE A 147 -2.30 -7.24 8.79
C ILE A 147 -3.28 -8.20 8.11
N GLU A 148 -4.51 -8.30 8.63
CA GLU A 148 -5.56 -9.15 8.07
C GLU A 148 -6.08 -8.58 6.75
N CYS A 149 -5.95 -9.33 5.65
CA CYS A 149 -6.48 -8.95 4.34
C CYS A 149 -7.99 -9.17 4.30
N MET A 150 -8.77 -8.09 4.23
CA MET A 150 -10.23 -8.12 4.30
C MET A 150 -10.90 -8.12 2.92
N GLY A 151 -10.21 -7.62 1.90
CA GLY A 151 -10.75 -7.57 0.55
C GLY A 151 -9.87 -6.80 -0.43
N HIS A 152 -10.23 -6.93 -1.71
CA HIS A 152 -9.52 -6.26 -2.77
C HIS A 152 -10.44 -5.87 -3.94
N LEU A 153 -9.97 -4.93 -4.77
CA LEU A 153 -10.63 -4.46 -5.99
C LEU A 153 -9.62 -4.34 -7.13
N GLY A 154 -9.93 -4.94 -8.27
CA GLY A 154 -9.15 -4.81 -9.51
C GLY A 154 -9.88 -3.94 -10.54
N LEU A 155 -9.27 -2.84 -10.97
CA LEU A 155 -9.81 -1.89 -11.94
C LEU A 155 -9.02 -2.00 -13.25
N THR A 156 -9.60 -2.65 -14.25
CA THR A 156 -9.03 -2.76 -15.60
C THR A 156 -9.43 -1.56 -16.47
N SER A 157 -8.71 -1.31 -17.56
CA SER A 157 -8.97 -0.21 -18.49
C SER A 157 -9.05 1.15 -17.79
N THR A 158 -8.14 1.37 -16.84
CA THR A 158 -8.06 2.59 -16.02
C THR A 158 -6.63 3.10 -16.07
N GLU A 159 -6.36 4.09 -16.92
CA GLU A 159 -5.03 4.67 -17.14
C GLU A 159 -4.95 6.09 -16.58
N TYR A 160 -5.92 6.92 -16.96
CA TYR A 160 -6.00 8.33 -16.61
C TYR A 160 -7.05 8.58 -15.53
N LYS A 161 -7.00 9.75 -14.90
CA LYS A 161 -8.00 10.13 -13.87
C LYS A 161 -9.44 10.15 -14.42
N GLU A 162 -9.59 10.45 -15.70
CA GLU A 162 -10.88 10.50 -16.41
C GLU A 162 -11.50 9.10 -16.52
N ASP A 163 -10.70 8.04 -16.54
CA ASP A 163 -11.15 6.65 -16.61
C ASP A 163 -11.72 6.16 -15.26
N VAL A 164 -11.50 6.92 -14.19
CA VAL A 164 -11.98 6.57 -12.85
C VAL A 164 -13.47 6.87 -12.67
N GLU A 165 -13.98 7.95 -13.30
CA GLU A 165 -15.38 8.35 -13.12
C GLU A 165 -16.38 7.24 -13.52
N PRO A 166 -16.23 6.50 -14.66
CA PRO A 166 -17.09 5.36 -14.97
C PRO A 166 -17.02 4.21 -13.96
N ARG A 167 -15.94 4.14 -13.15
CA ARG A 167 -15.71 3.07 -12.17
C ARG A 167 -16.07 3.51 -10.74
N LYS A 168 -16.54 4.75 -10.57
CA LYS A 168 -16.79 5.36 -9.27
C LYS A 168 -17.74 4.56 -8.40
N GLN A 169 -18.84 4.06 -8.96
CA GLN A 169 -19.81 3.28 -8.20
C GLN A 169 -19.20 1.98 -7.67
N GLU A 170 -18.38 1.29 -8.46
CA GLU A 170 -17.67 0.08 -8.06
C GLU A 170 -16.73 0.33 -6.88
N ILE A 171 -16.04 1.49 -6.87
CA ILE A 171 -15.18 1.91 -5.77
C ILE A 171 -16.00 2.22 -4.53
N ILE A 172 -17.16 2.89 -4.67
CA ILE A 172 -18.08 3.19 -3.57
C ILE A 172 -18.62 1.90 -2.95
N ASP A 173 -19.12 0.97 -3.78
CA ASP A 173 -19.66 -0.31 -3.33
C ASP A 173 -18.58 -1.13 -2.58
N PHE A 174 -17.34 -1.07 -3.04
CA PHE A 174 -16.22 -1.69 -2.33
C PHE A 174 -15.98 -1.06 -0.96
N CYS A 175 -16.10 0.28 -0.85
CA CYS A 175 -15.95 0.97 0.44
C CYS A 175 -17.07 0.65 1.45
N GLU A 176 -18.21 0.16 1.01
CA GLU A 176 -19.30 -0.27 1.91
C GLU A 176 -18.97 -1.57 2.67
N SER A 177 -17.97 -2.31 2.19
CA SER A 177 -17.50 -3.55 2.83
C SER A 177 -16.57 -3.33 4.04
N PHE A 178 -16.19 -2.07 4.38
CA PHE A 178 -15.22 -1.73 5.45
C PHE A 178 -15.83 -1.55 6.82
#